data_e63ed4f0334e4b3b8f19b8d8f7979b88
#
_entry.id   e63ed4f0334e4b3b8f19b8d8f7979b88
#
_cell.length_a   1.000
_cell.length_b   1.000
_cell.length_c   1.000
_cell.angle_alpha   90.00
_cell.angle_beta   90.00
_cell.angle_gamma   90.00
#
_symmetry.space_group_name_H-M   'P 1'
#
loop_
_entity.id
_entity.type
_entity.pdbx_description
1 polymer ?
#
loop_
_entity_poly.entity_id
_entity_poly.type
_entity_poly.pdbx_seq_one_letter_code
_entity_poly.pdbx_strand_id
1 'polypeptide(L)'
;MTITAGFATKMLRATLADYNFWPQSESDSPLSIKRAKLPLDEAAILSRDASMRRAAIKAMNPLAPSYKAPATRRIEYKTLDELFQPLIRNSLTELVGMATQSLAMEEPVLPETVFSILMPIEQVEYLTELYQTFTQLQNTKVIMVHDDDGDNTSPDAYTTLMIAGESVESEVILAQALLIQT
;
A
#
# COMPACT_ATOMS: atom_id res chain seq x y z
N MET A 1 -23.09 0.22 -4.47
CA MET A 1 -23.42 -1.17 -4.82
C MET A 1 -22.20 -2.03 -4.53
N THR A 2 -22.32 -3.02 -3.67
CA THR A 2 -21.16 -3.86 -3.27
C THR A 2 -20.85 -4.87 -4.38
N ILE A 3 -19.57 -5.08 -4.67
CA ILE A 3 -19.09 -5.94 -5.76
C ILE A 3 -18.69 -7.34 -5.27
N THR A 4 -18.60 -8.29 -6.22
CA THR A 4 -18.14 -9.66 -5.93
C THR A 4 -16.64 -9.72 -5.69
N ALA A 5 -16.18 -10.73 -4.95
CA ALA A 5 -14.77 -10.96 -4.69
C ALA A 5 -13.94 -11.17 -5.96
N GLY A 6 -14.53 -11.89 -6.93
CA GLY A 6 -13.89 -12.11 -8.23
C GLY A 6 -13.68 -10.82 -9.01
N PHE A 7 -14.69 -9.95 -9.05
CA PHE A 7 -14.64 -8.67 -9.74
C PHE A 7 -13.66 -7.71 -9.08
N ALA A 8 -13.74 -7.54 -7.74
CA ALA A 8 -12.78 -6.72 -7.00
C ALA A 8 -11.33 -7.15 -7.22
N THR A 9 -11.07 -8.47 -7.13
CA THR A 9 -9.72 -9.02 -7.36
C THR A 9 -9.22 -8.74 -8.77
N LYS A 10 -10.09 -8.83 -9.78
CA LYS A 10 -9.73 -8.54 -11.17
C LYS A 10 -9.38 -7.05 -11.35
N MET A 11 -10.19 -6.15 -10.81
CA MET A 11 -9.92 -4.71 -10.88
C MET A 11 -8.60 -4.36 -10.20
N LEU A 12 -8.42 -4.77 -8.95
CA LEU A 12 -7.19 -4.50 -8.19
C LEU A 12 -5.94 -5.04 -8.90
N ARG A 13 -6.00 -6.25 -9.49
CA ARG A 13 -4.88 -6.80 -10.23
C ARG A 13 -4.59 -6.06 -11.53
N ALA A 14 -5.59 -5.51 -12.20
CA ALA A 14 -5.38 -4.66 -13.37
C ALA A 14 -4.64 -3.38 -12.97
N THR A 15 -5.13 -2.67 -11.95
CA THR A 15 -4.45 -1.49 -11.39
C THR A 15 -2.99 -1.77 -11.02
N LEU A 16 -2.71 -2.92 -10.35
CA LEU A 16 -1.35 -3.29 -9.96
C LEU A 16 -0.45 -3.72 -11.12
N ALA A 17 -1.03 -4.12 -12.26
CA ALA A 17 -0.25 -4.50 -13.43
C ALA A 17 0.29 -3.28 -14.18
N ASP A 18 -0.44 -2.16 -14.14
CA ASP A 18 -0.05 -0.93 -14.81
C ASP A 18 0.94 -0.11 -13.95
N TYR A 19 0.72 -0.04 -12.65
CA TYR A 19 1.58 0.66 -11.70
C TYR A 19 1.49 -0.03 -10.33
N ASN A 20 2.61 -0.26 -9.64
CA ASN A 20 2.60 -0.92 -8.33
C ASN A 20 3.74 -0.44 -7.42
N PHE A 21 3.80 0.86 -7.17
CA PHE A 21 4.74 1.47 -6.23
C PHE A 21 3.98 2.22 -5.15
N TRP A 22 4.23 1.87 -3.89
CA TRP A 22 3.59 2.56 -2.77
C TRP A 22 4.34 3.85 -2.42
N PRO A 23 3.71 5.03 -2.45
CA PRO A 23 4.40 6.33 -2.37
C PRO A 23 5.07 6.63 -1.03
N GLN A 24 4.74 5.91 0.02
CA GLN A 24 5.31 6.09 1.36
C GLN A 24 6.39 5.05 1.69
N SER A 25 6.88 4.31 0.73
CA SER A 25 7.93 3.33 0.94
C SER A 25 9.23 3.76 0.27
N GLU A 26 10.34 3.65 0.96
CA GLU A 26 11.68 3.92 0.41
C GLU A 26 12.19 2.79 -0.50
N SER A 27 11.45 1.70 -0.60
CA SER A 27 11.73 0.60 -1.52
C SER A 27 10.52 0.32 -2.39
N ASP A 28 10.77 -0.40 -3.47
CA ASP A 28 9.73 -1.02 -4.29
C ASP A 28 8.94 -2.02 -3.43
N SER A 29 7.95 -1.53 -2.71
CA SER A 29 7.08 -2.34 -1.86
C SER A 29 5.77 -2.59 -2.59
N PRO A 30 5.76 -3.57 -3.54
CA PRO A 30 4.58 -3.81 -4.34
C PRO A 30 3.44 -4.36 -3.47
N LEU A 31 2.23 -3.86 -3.71
CA LEU A 31 1.04 -4.47 -3.15
C LEU A 31 0.81 -5.85 -3.76
N SER A 32 0.36 -6.77 -2.95
CA SER A 32 -0.11 -8.09 -3.40
C SER A 32 -1.57 -8.30 -3.00
N ILE A 33 -2.38 -8.83 -3.94
CA ILE A 33 -3.80 -9.08 -3.70
C ILE A 33 -4.02 -10.50 -3.19
N LYS A 34 -4.72 -10.62 -2.08
CA LYS A 34 -5.12 -11.88 -1.45
C LYS A 34 -6.63 -11.93 -1.23
N ARG A 35 -7.16 -13.13 -1.10
CA ARG A 35 -8.54 -13.39 -0.71
C ARG A 35 -8.55 -14.26 0.55
N ALA A 36 -9.45 -13.98 1.47
CA ALA A 36 -9.64 -14.77 2.67
C ALA A 36 -11.14 -15.04 2.87
N LYS A 37 -11.47 -16.28 3.23
CA LYS A 37 -12.86 -16.69 3.53
C LYS A 37 -13.26 -16.42 4.98
N LEU A 38 -12.30 -16.13 5.83
CA LEU A 38 -12.51 -15.90 7.25
C LEU A 38 -12.34 -14.40 7.57
N PRO A 39 -13.03 -13.91 8.60
CA PRO A 39 -12.81 -12.56 9.10
C PRO A 39 -11.34 -12.31 9.39
N LEU A 40 -10.90 -11.08 9.16
CA LEU A 40 -9.55 -10.64 9.46
C LEU A 40 -9.53 -10.16 10.93
N ASP A 41 -9.40 -11.09 11.86
CA ASP A 41 -9.20 -10.82 13.28
C ASP A 41 -7.73 -10.46 13.59
N GLU A 42 -7.47 -10.05 14.82
CA GLU A 42 -6.13 -9.64 15.26
C GLU A 42 -5.09 -10.76 15.09
N ALA A 43 -5.45 -12.00 15.41
CA ALA A 43 -4.55 -13.14 15.26
C ALA A 43 -4.18 -13.39 13.79
N ALA A 44 -5.16 -13.29 12.89
CA ALA A 44 -4.94 -13.40 11.44
C ALA A 44 -4.08 -12.26 10.91
N ILE A 45 -4.29 -11.02 11.37
CA ILE A 45 -3.48 -9.85 11.03
C ILE A 45 -2.03 -10.08 11.43
N LEU A 46 -1.77 -10.41 12.70
CA LEU A 46 -0.41 -10.63 13.22
C LEU A 46 0.29 -11.83 12.58
N SER A 47 -0.47 -12.88 12.23
CA SER A 47 0.07 -14.03 11.50
C SER A 47 0.52 -13.66 10.07
N ARG A 48 -0.26 -12.82 9.37
CA ARG A 48 0.08 -12.32 8.04
C ARG A 48 1.30 -11.42 8.08
N ASP A 49 1.33 -10.46 9.02
CA ASP A 49 2.49 -9.61 9.28
C ASP A 49 3.77 -10.44 9.44
N ALA A 50 3.78 -11.38 10.37
CA ALA A 50 4.93 -12.25 10.60
C ALA A 50 5.34 -13.07 9.36
N SER A 51 4.38 -13.48 8.54
CA SER A 51 4.65 -14.20 7.29
C SER A 51 5.33 -13.30 6.25
N MET A 52 4.87 -12.06 6.11
CA MET A 52 5.44 -11.09 5.18
C MET A 52 6.86 -10.70 5.57
N ARG A 53 7.11 -10.42 6.85
CA ARG A 53 8.45 -10.12 7.38
C ARG A 53 9.41 -11.28 7.18
N ARG A 54 8.99 -12.52 7.48
CA ARG A 54 9.82 -13.72 7.22
C ARG A 54 10.17 -13.87 5.74
N ALA A 55 9.21 -13.63 4.86
CA ALA A 55 9.43 -13.73 3.43
C ALA A 55 10.42 -12.66 2.94
N ALA A 56 10.28 -11.43 3.40
CA ALA A 56 11.18 -10.33 3.05
C ALA A 56 12.61 -10.56 3.54
N ILE A 57 12.79 -10.95 4.80
CA ILE A 57 14.12 -11.24 5.36
C ILE A 57 14.78 -12.37 4.60
N LYS A 58 14.04 -13.45 4.29
CA LYS A 58 14.58 -14.60 3.54
C LYS A 58 14.95 -14.22 2.10
N ALA A 59 14.20 -13.30 1.48
CA ALA A 59 14.51 -12.81 0.13
C ALA A 59 15.80 -11.97 0.12
N MET A 60 16.02 -11.13 1.14
CA MET A 60 17.23 -10.31 1.27
C MET A 60 18.47 -11.13 1.67
N ASN A 61 18.31 -12.07 2.58
CA ASN A 61 19.39 -12.94 3.04
C ASN A 61 18.87 -14.36 3.38
N PRO A 62 19.04 -15.34 2.46
CA PRO A 62 18.58 -16.71 2.68
C PRO A 62 19.17 -17.41 3.93
N LEU A 63 20.32 -16.94 4.41
CA LEU A 63 21.00 -17.46 5.59
C LEU A 63 20.66 -16.71 6.88
N ALA A 64 19.85 -15.64 6.79
CA ALA A 64 19.45 -14.88 7.98
C ALA A 64 18.64 -15.76 8.96
N PRO A 65 18.74 -15.50 10.27
CA PRO A 65 17.86 -16.09 11.25
C PRO A 65 16.39 -15.83 10.91
N SER A 66 15.53 -16.80 11.18
CA SER A 66 14.09 -16.60 10.97
C SER A 66 13.56 -15.46 11.85
N TYR A 67 12.76 -14.58 11.26
CA TYR A 67 12.09 -13.52 11.99
C TYR A 67 11.31 -14.05 13.19
N LYS A 68 11.57 -13.47 14.35
CA LYS A 68 10.83 -13.72 15.58
C LYS A 68 10.05 -12.45 15.91
N ALA A 69 8.73 -12.54 15.89
CA ALA A 69 7.88 -11.41 16.22
C ALA A 69 8.12 -10.97 17.68
N PRO A 70 8.31 -9.67 17.95
CA PRO A 70 8.35 -9.17 19.32
C PRO A 70 6.99 -9.34 20.00
N ALA A 71 6.99 -9.30 21.34
CA ALA A 71 5.78 -9.45 22.12
C ALA A 71 4.81 -8.27 21.99
N THR A 72 5.31 -7.12 21.58
CA THR A 72 4.62 -5.82 21.64
C THR A 72 4.35 -5.20 20.26
N ARG A 73 3.94 -6.01 19.28
CA ARG A 73 3.51 -5.46 17.99
C ARG A 73 2.26 -4.60 18.14
N ARG A 74 2.28 -3.41 17.55
CA ARG A 74 1.18 -2.46 17.58
C ARG A 74 0.39 -2.52 16.28
N ILE A 75 -0.94 -2.66 16.39
CA ILE A 75 -1.86 -2.57 15.26
C ILE A 75 -2.53 -1.20 15.28
N GLU A 76 -2.42 -0.48 14.18
CA GLU A 76 -3.10 0.79 13.94
C GLU A 76 -4.18 0.59 12.88
N TYR A 77 -5.37 1.12 13.13
CA TYR A 77 -6.48 1.09 12.18
C TYR A 77 -6.76 2.49 11.65
N LYS A 78 -6.94 2.60 10.34
CA LYS A 78 -7.34 3.82 9.65
C LYS A 78 -8.52 3.54 8.71
N THR A 79 -9.24 4.58 8.37
CA THR A 79 -10.21 4.55 7.28
C THR A 79 -9.51 4.64 5.92
N LEU A 80 -10.21 4.32 4.84
CA LEU A 80 -9.69 4.54 3.48
C LEU A 80 -9.36 6.01 3.25
N ASP A 81 -10.22 6.94 3.73
CA ASP A 81 -10.02 8.38 3.55
C ASP A 81 -8.74 8.86 4.25
N GLU A 82 -8.50 8.41 5.49
CA GLU A 82 -7.29 8.76 6.25
C GLU A 82 -6.00 8.29 5.56
N LEU A 83 -6.07 7.20 4.81
CA LEU A 83 -4.92 6.70 4.05
C LEU A 83 -4.80 7.41 2.69
N PHE A 84 -5.85 7.34 1.87
CA PHE A 84 -5.75 7.71 0.45
C PHE A 84 -5.83 9.22 0.19
N GLN A 85 -6.64 9.98 0.94
CA GLN A 85 -6.84 11.41 0.67
C GLN A 85 -5.55 12.24 0.78
N PRO A 86 -4.70 12.05 1.82
CA PRO A 86 -3.41 12.73 1.88
C PRO A 86 -2.47 12.34 0.74
N LEU A 87 -2.43 11.04 0.38
CA LEU A 87 -1.56 10.55 -0.67
C LEU A 87 -1.94 11.10 -2.05
N ILE A 88 -3.22 11.03 -2.39
CA ILE A 88 -3.76 11.59 -3.65
C ILE A 88 -3.50 13.09 -3.72
N ARG A 89 -3.75 13.82 -2.62
CA ARG A 89 -3.50 15.27 -2.56
C ARG A 89 -2.04 15.61 -2.76
N ASN A 90 -1.13 14.88 -2.12
CA ASN A 90 0.31 15.09 -2.25
C ASN A 90 0.76 14.85 -3.70
N SER A 91 0.35 13.74 -4.31
CA SER A 91 0.68 13.42 -5.70
C SER A 91 0.11 14.44 -6.69
N LEU A 92 -1.12 14.95 -6.46
CA LEU A 92 -1.68 16.04 -7.26
C LEU A 92 -0.91 17.35 -7.09
N THR A 93 -0.47 17.67 -5.88
CA THR A 93 0.33 18.87 -5.61
C THR A 93 1.69 18.81 -6.32
N GLU A 94 2.32 17.64 -6.29
CA GLU A 94 3.57 17.38 -6.99
C GLU A 94 3.40 17.53 -8.51
N LEU A 95 2.36 16.91 -9.07
CA LEU A 95 2.01 17.02 -10.49
C LEU A 95 1.81 18.48 -10.94
N VAL A 96 1.04 19.25 -10.17
CA VAL A 96 0.81 20.68 -10.45
C VAL A 96 2.11 21.48 -10.37
N GLY A 97 2.94 21.19 -9.36
CA GLY A 97 4.25 21.83 -9.19
C GLY A 97 5.16 21.59 -10.39
N MET A 98 5.30 20.33 -10.82
CA MET A 98 6.11 19.95 -11.98
C MET A 98 5.60 20.55 -13.28
N ALA A 99 4.28 20.51 -13.50
CA ALA A 99 3.67 21.11 -14.69
C ALA A 99 3.89 22.63 -14.75
N THR A 100 3.71 23.31 -13.61
CA THR A 100 3.94 24.76 -13.50
C THR A 100 5.40 25.12 -13.77
N GLN A 101 6.33 24.36 -13.21
CA GLN A 101 7.76 24.57 -13.43
C GLN A 101 8.14 24.38 -14.90
N SER A 102 7.64 23.31 -15.53
CA SER A 102 7.90 23.01 -16.95
C SER A 102 7.37 24.10 -17.88
N LEU A 103 6.19 24.68 -17.57
CA LEU A 103 5.61 25.77 -18.35
C LEU A 103 6.34 27.13 -18.14
N ALA A 104 6.99 27.31 -16.99
CA ALA A 104 7.77 28.52 -16.71
C ALA A 104 9.17 28.52 -17.34
N MET A 105 9.65 27.38 -17.84
CA MET A 105 10.92 27.27 -18.55
C MET A 105 10.76 27.84 -19.97
N GLU A 106 11.66 28.74 -20.37
CA GLU A 106 11.73 29.25 -21.76
C GLU A 106 12.36 28.23 -22.73
N GLU A 107 12.86 27.12 -22.20
CA GLU A 107 13.48 26.07 -22.97
C GLU A 107 12.46 25.05 -23.52
N PRO A 108 12.75 24.38 -24.65
CA PRO A 108 11.88 23.34 -25.17
C PRO A 108 11.72 22.20 -24.14
N VAL A 109 10.50 21.70 -23.98
CA VAL A 109 10.20 20.58 -23.09
C VAL A 109 10.94 19.34 -23.59
N LEU A 110 11.89 18.85 -22.81
CA LEU A 110 12.67 17.68 -23.13
C LEU A 110 11.89 16.39 -22.81
N PRO A 111 12.21 15.25 -23.48
CA PRO A 111 11.58 13.97 -23.17
C PRO A 111 11.69 13.58 -21.67
N GLU A 112 12.81 13.87 -21.04
CA GLU A 112 13.02 13.61 -19.59
C GLU A 112 12.04 14.39 -18.72
N THR A 113 11.70 15.62 -19.10
CA THR A 113 10.70 16.44 -18.40
C THR A 113 9.31 15.81 -18.53
N VAL A 114 8.97 15.28 -19.71
CA VAL A 114 7.70 14.58 -19.94
C VAL A 114 7.61 13.33 -19.06
N PHE A 115 8.67 12.53 -18.97
CA PHE A 115 8.71 11.36 -18.10
C PHE A 115 8.53 11.73 -16.62
N SER A 116 9.14 12.81 -16.17
CA SER A 116 8.99 13.29 -14.79
C SER A 116 7.55 13.67 -14.45
N ILE A 117 6.77 14.16 -15.41
CA ILE A 117 5.34 14.50 -15.22
C ILE A 117 4.46 13.25 -15.28
N LEU A 118 4.83 12.24 -16.07
CA LEU A 118 4.02 11.01 -16.19
C LEU A 118 3.97 10.21 -14.89
N MET A 119 5.07 10.11 -14.15
CA MET A 119 5.10 9.35 -12.89
C MET A 119 4.04 9.81 -11.87
N PRO A 120 3.91 11.11 -11.54
CA PRO A 120 2.85 11.57 -10.65
C PRO A 120 1.43 11.33 -11.19
N ILE A 121 1.23 11.34 -12.52
CA ILE A 121 -0.07 11.00 -13.13
C ILE A 121 -0.40 9.54 -12.84
N GLU A 122 0.50 8.61 -13.17
CA GLU A 122 0.33 7.18 -12.93
C GLU A 122 0.07 6.89 -11.45
N GLN A 123 0.76 7.60 -10.56
CA GLN A 123 0.57 7.46 -9.12
C GLN A 123 -0.82 7.94 -8.66
N VAL A 124 -1.32 9.07 -9.19
CA VAL A 124 -2.67 9.57 -8.89
C VAL A 124 -3.72 8.59 -9.39
N GLU A 125 -3.60 8.10 -10.61
CA GLU A 125 -4.50 7.09 -11.20
C GLU A 125 -4.52 5.81 -10.34
N TYR A 126 -3.35 5.27 -10.03
CA TYR A 126 -3.18 4.09 -9.18
C TYR A 126 -3.88 4.23 -7.82
N LEU A 127 -3.59 5.32 -7.08
CA LEU A 127 -4.19 5.55 -5.78
C LEU A 127 -5.71 5.74 -5.87
N THR A 128 -6.18 6.43 -6.91
CA THR A 128 -7.60 6.68 -7.14
C THR A 128 -8.36 5.40 -7.48
N GLU A 129 -7.81 4.55 -8.34
CA GLU A 129 -8.41 3.26 -8.70
C GLU A 129 -8.46 2.29 -7.53
N LEU A 130 -7.38 2.21 -6.73
CA LEU A 130 -7.38 1.44 -5.50
C LEU A 130 -8.48 1.91 -4.54
N TYR A 131 -8.52 3.22 -4.27
CA TYR A 131 -9.53 3.83 -3.41
C TYR A 131 -10.95 3.52 -3.92
N GLN A 132 -11.23 3.77 -5.21
CA GLN A 132 -12.53 3.51 -5.81
C GLN A 132 -12.94 2.04 -5.74
N THR A 133 -12.01 1.11 -5.93
CA THR A 133 -12.30 -0.31 -5.84
C THR A 133 -12.63 -0.72 -4.41
N PHE A 134 -11.86 -0.26 -3.42
CA PHE A 134 -12.14 -0.57 -2.02
C PHE A 134 -13.42 0.10 -1.51
N THR A 135 -13.81 1.29 -1.98
CA THR A 135 -15.09 1.92 -1.62
C THR A 135 -16.31 1.15 -2.09
N GLN A 136 -16.17 0.22 -3.04
CA GLN A 136 -17.23 -0.68 -3.50
C GLN A 136 -17.34 -1.96 -2.66
N LEU A 137 -16.46 -2.14 -1.67
CA LEU A 137 -16.52 -3.24 -0.69
C LEU A 137 -17.16 -2.76 0.62
N GLN A 138 -17.60 -3.69 1.46
CA GLN A 138 -18.13 -3.41 2.79
C GLN A 138 -17.04 -3.53 3.85
N ASN A 139 -17.30 -2.98 5.04
CA ASN A 139 -16.42 -3.12 6.21
C ASN A 139 -14.94 -2.82 5.90
N THR A 140 -14.71 -1.81 5.07
CA THR A 140 -13.37 -1.45 4.64
C THR A 140 -12.55 -0.87 5.79
N LYS A 141 -11.30 -1.29 5.87
CA LYS A 141 -10.35 -0.79 6.86
C LYS A 141 -8.92 -0.85 6.32
N VAL A 142 -8.12 0.07 6.77
CA VAL A 142 -6.67 0.05 6.61
C VAL A 142 -6.06 -0.40 7.94
N ILE A 143 -5.08 -1.29 7.86
CA ILE A 143 -4.42 -1.89 9.00
C ILE A 143 -2.92 -1.70 8.81
N MET A 144 -2.27 -1.08 9.78
CA MET A 144 -0.82 -0.93 9.81
C MET A 144 -0.29 -1.70 11.03
N VAL A 145 0.70 -2.56 10.81
CA VAL A 145 1.33 -3.32 11.90
C VAL A 145 2.76 -2.83 12.04
N HIS A 146 3.05 -2.27 13.20
CA HIS A 146 4.36 -1.78 13.60
C HIS A 146 5.05 -2.81 14.49
N ASP A 147 6.34 -2.99 14.27
CA ASP A 147 7.17 -3.90 15.04
C ASP A 147 7.94 -3.09 16.10
N ASP A 148 7.19 -2.56 17.07
CA ASP A 148 7.80 -1.83 18.18
C ASP A 148 8.57 -2.81 19.06
N ASP A 149 9.88 -2.61 19.19
CA ASP A 149 10.74 -3.38 20.09
C ASP A 149 10.59 -2.97 21.58
N GLY A 150 9.69 -2.04 21.85
CA GLY A 150 9.34 -1.57 23.18
C GLY A 150 10.22 -0.47 23.75
N ASP A 151 11.38 -0.20 23.13
CA ASP A 151 12.34 0.78 23.64
C ASP A 151 12.24 2.17 22.99
N ASN A 152 11.43 2.36 21.96
CA ASN A 152 11.34 3.61 21.18
C ASN A 152 12.70 4.14 20.67
N THR A 153 13.76 3.35 20.76
CA THR A 153 15.12 3.76 20.43
C THR A 153 15.53 3.42 19.00
N SER A 154 14.78 2.52 18.36
CA SER A 154 14.92 2.19 16.94
C SER A 154 13.53 2.19 16.32
N PRO A 155 13.19 3.19 15.49
CA PRO A 155 11.96 3.11 14.71
C PRO A 155 12.00 1.83 13.89
N ASP A 156 10.91 1.07 13.92
CA ASP A 156 10.79 -0.10 13.07
C ASP A 156 10.93 0.31 11.61
N ALA A 157 11.99 -0.16 10.96
CA ALA A 157 12.20 0.11 9.53
C ALA A 157 11.11 -0.49 8.64
N TYR A 158 10.27 -1.36 9.19
CA TYR A 158 9.24 -2.07 8.43
C TYR A 158 7.85 -1.88 9.05
N THR A 159 6.93 -1.41 8.22
CA THR A 159 5.50 -1.35 8.57
C THR A 159 4.72 -2.22 7.59
N THR A 160 3.96 -3.18 8.09
CA THR A 160 3.03 -3.93 7.25
C THR A 160 1.78 -3.10 7.00
N LEU A 161 1.48 -2.85 5.73
CA LEU A 161 0.23 -2.25 5.28
C LEU A 161 -0.71 -3.32 4.78
N MET A 162 -1.97 -3.28 5.23
CA MET A 162 -3.06 -4.09 4.72
C MET A 162 -4.28 -3.21 4.49
N ILE A 163 -4.84 -3.23 3.29
CA ILE A 163 -6.10 -2.58 2.94
C ILE A 163 -7.10 -3.68 2.71
N ALA A 164 -8.15 -3.74 3.52
CA ALA A 164 -9.11 -4.83 3.52
C ALA A 164 -10.53 -4.33 3.27
N GLY A 165 -11.37 -5.17 2.64
CA GLY A 165 -12.80 -4.94 2.48
C GLY A 165 -13.52 -6.24 2.16
N GLU A 166 -14.81 -6.31 2.49
CA GLU A 166 -15.65 -7.49 2.30
C GLU A 166 -16.50 -7.38 1.04
N SER A 167 -16.51 -8.43 0.23
CA SER A 167 -17.39 -8.57 -0.94
C SER A 167 -18.83 -8.91 -0.54
N VAL A 168 -19.76 -8.86 -1.50
CA VAL A 168 -21.13 -9.35 -1.32
C VAL A 168 -21.22 -10.83 -0.89
N GLU A 169 -20.16 -11.59 -1.16
CA GLU A 169 -20.05 -13.02 -0.85
C GLU A 169 -19.41 -13.26 0.53
N SER A 170 -19.22 -12.19 1.32
CA SER A 170 -18.54 -12.22 2.62
C SER A 170 -17.10 -12.73 2.55
N GLU A 171 -16.45 -12.65 1.38
CA GLU A 171 -15.02 -12.89 1.27
C GLU A 171 -14.26 -11.58 1.52
N VAL A 172 -13.17 -11.64 2.28
CA VAL A 172 -12.27 -10.52 2.50
C VAL A 172 -11.30 -10.42 1.33
N ILE A 173 -11.27 -9.25 0.70
CA ILE A 173 -10.28 -8.87 -0.31
C ILE A 173 -9.23 -8.02 0.40
N LEU A 174 -7.97 -8.34 0.17
CA LEU A 174 -6.85 -7.75 0.89
C LEU A 174 -5.76 -7.34 -0.10
N ALA A 175 -5.41 -6.05 -0.11
CA ALA A 175 -4.16 -5.57 -0.69
C ALA A 175 -3.14 -5.39 0.44
N GLN A 176 -1.96 -5.96 0.30
CA GLN A 176 -0.96 -5.96 1.36
C GLN A 176 0.46 -5.73 0.83
N ALA A 177 1.25 -4.98 1.57
CA ALA A 177 2.68 -4.75 1.35
C ALA A 177 3.45 -4.64 2.66
N LEU A 178 4.74 -4.86 2.60
CA LEU A 178 5.68 -4.52 3.68
C LEU A 178 6.40 -3.24 3.26
N LEU A 179 6.09 -2.14 3.93
CA LEU A 179 6.69 -0.83 3.67
C LEU A 179 8.03 -0.72 4.39
N ILE A 180 9.00 -0.09 3.75
CA ILE A 180 10.26 0.31 4.39
C ILE A 180 10.17 1.80 4.66
N GLN A 181 10.32 2.16 5.93
CA GLN A 181 10.33 3.53 6.41
C GLN A 181 11.62 3.74 7.21
N THR A 182 12.46 4.64 6.80
CA THR A 182 13.66 5.05 7.54
C THR A 182 13.48 6.42 8.16
#